data_7a09a021a63e39a7188a5b6a11a3566c
#
_entry.id   7a09a021a63e39a7188a5b6a11a3566c
#
_cell.length_a   1.000
_cell.length_b   1.000
_cell.length_c   1.000
_cell.angle_alpha   90.00
_cell.angle_beta   90.00
_cell.angle_gamma   90.00
#
_symmetry.space_group_name_H-M   'P 1'
#
loop_
_entity.id
_entity.type
_entity.pdbx_description
1 polymer ?
#
loop_
_entity_poly.entity_id
_entity_poly.type
_entity_poly.pdbx_seq_one_letter_code
_entity_poly.pdbx_strand_id
1 'polypeptide(L)'
;DFIAIYFSEKNGRDIWNYILCGNAVILTVAGLLFGWDRALYSIIFQFTSTQVIQMLHQRYKKHTLFIITKEPFQIYEEIFKLTNHTATRFEGTGCYTDEKTSMIYSVVSTEEAKYLVKKVHEIDPKAFVNIIKTDYINGRFYQKTDY
;
A
#
# COMPACT_ATOMS: atom_id res chain seq x y z
N ASP A 1 4.20 19.68 -6.66
CA ASP A 1 3.85 18.29 -6.29
C ASP A 1 3.57 17.40 -7.51
N PHE A 2 2.85 17.88 -8.55
CA PHE A 2 2.62 17.12 -9.80
C PHE A 2 3.91 16.73 -10.52
N ILE A 3 4.88 17.61 -10.54
CA ILE A 3 6.20 17.39 -11.15
C ILE A 3 6.95 16.27 -10.40
N ALA A 4 6.81 16.22 -9.08
CA ALA A 4 7.41 15.19 -8.24
C ALA A 4 6.87 13.79 -8.52
N ILE A 5 5.55 13.69 -8.66
CA ILE A 5 4.87 12.44 -8.96
C ILE A 5 5.30 11.93 -10.35
N TYR A 6 5.33 12.82 -11.35
CA TYR A 6 5.73 12.48 -12.71
C TYR A 6 7.19 11.97 -12.80
N PHE A 7 8.13 12.64 -12.11
CA PHE A 7 9.53 12.23 -12.11
C PHE A 7 9.80 11.00 -11.23
N SER A 8 9.03 10.79 -10.16
CA SER A 8 9.11 9.60 -9.31
C SER A 8 8.65 8.34 -10.06
N GLU A 9 7.56 8.42 -10.82
CA GLU A 9 7.10 7.31 -11.66
C GLU A 9 8.09 6.96 -12.78
N LYS A 10 8.75 7.96 -13.36
CA LYS A 10 9.66 7.75 -14.50
C LYS A 10 11.02 7.19 -14.11
N ASN A 11 11.56 7.50 -12.93
CA ASN A 11 12.93 7.15 -12.54
C ASN A 11 13.03 6.13 -11.39
N GLY A 12 11.92 5.73 -10.76
CA GLY A 12 11.93 4.73 -9.66
C GLY A 12 12.77 5.13 -8.43
N ARG A 13 13.17 6.40 -8.30
CA ARG A 13 13.97 6.93 -7.19
C ARG A 13 13.13 7.86 -6.33
N ASP A 14 13.39 7.84 -5.03
CA ASP A 14 12.80 8.77 -4.07
C ASP A 14 13.24 10.21 -4.34
N ILE A 15 12.48 10.90 -5.20
CA ILE A 15 12.72 12.31 -5.54
C ILE A 15 12.28 13.25 -4.42
N TRP A 16 11.59 12.70 -3.41
CA TRP A 16 11.12 13.47 -2.25
C TRP A 16 12.21 14.28 -1.54
N ASN A 17 13.40 13.69 -1.40
CA ASN A 17 14.54 14.37 -0.77
C ASN A 17 15.01 15.58 -1.56
N TYR A 18 15.00 15.52 -2.89
CA TYR A 18 15.40 16.65 -3.74
C TYR A 18 14.39 17.78 -3.68
N ILE A 19 13.09 17.44 -3.62
CA ILE A 19 12.01 18.45 -3.49
C ILE A 19 12.07 19.09 -2.12
N LEU A 20 12.32 18.33 -1.07
CA LEU A 20 12.47 18.84 0.29
C LEU A 20 13.66 19.80 0.38
N CYS A 21 14.80 19.48 -0.22
CA CYS A 21 15.94 20.37 -0.32
C CYS A 21 15.61 21.64 -1.10
N GLY A 22 14.96 21.53 -2.25
CA GLY A 22 14.54 22.68 -3.05
C GLY A 22 13.61 23.62 -2.27
N ASN A 23 12.63 23.06 -1.58
CA ASN A 23 11.72 23.82 -0.72
C ASN A 23 12.44 24.49 0.45
N ALA A 24 13.39 23.81 1.08
CA ALA A 24 14.18 24.39 2.16
C ALA A 24 14.99 25.61 1.70
N VAL A 25 15.60 25.55 0.51
CA VAL A 25 16.34 26.66 -0.07
C VAL A 25 15.40 27.85 -0.35
N ILE A 26 14.26 27.60 -1.00
CA ILE A 26 13.26 28.64 -1.31
C ILE A 26 12.77 29.31 -0.02
N LEU A 27 12.45 28.53 1.01
CA LEU A 27 11.97 29.06 2.29
C LEU A 27 13.04 29.86 3.02
N THR A 28 14.31 29.45 2.94
CA THR A 28 15.42 30.21 3.54
C THR A 28 15.57 31.58 2.85
N VAL A 29 15.55 31.62 1.53
CA VAL A 29 15.60 32.88 0.77
C VAL A 29 14.39 33.74 1.08
N ALA A 30 13.20 33.17 1.14
CA ALA A 30 11.96 33.89 1.49
C ALA A 30 12.02 34.46 2.92
N GLY A 31 12.57 33.71 3.88
CA GLY A 31 12.78 34.18 5.26
C GLY A 31 13.69 35.38 5.37
N LEU A 32 14.77 35.40 4.59
CA LEU A 32 15.69 36.53 4.52
C LEU A 32 15.10 37.79 3.86
N LEU A 33 14.25 37.59 2.85
CA LEU A 33 13.67 38.72 2.06
C LEU A 33 12.39 39.30 2.70
N PHE A 34 11.53 38.44 3.28
CA PHE A 34 10.17 38.82 3.71
C PHE A 34 9.97 38.73 5.23
N GLY A 35 10.97 38.32 5.99
CA GLY A 35 10.91 38.11 7.44
C GLY A 35 10.59 36.66 7.84
N TRP A 36 11.17 36.25 8.95
CA TRP A 36 11.10 34.87 9.45
C TRP A 36 9.67 34.43 9.85
N ASP A 37 8.84 35.38 10.33
CA ASP A 37 7.46 35.04 10.73
C ASP A 37 6.65 34.49 9.54
N ARG A 38 6.76 35.12 8.38
CA ARG A 38 6.05 34.66 7.16
C ARG A 38 6.60 33.35 6.63
N ALA A 39 7.90 33.15 6.72
CA ALA A 39 8.54 31.89 6.33
C ALA A 39 8.08 30.73 7.22
N LEU A 40 7.96 30.94 8.54
CA LEU A 40 7.47 29.94 9.48
C LEU A 40 6.03 29.51 9.19
N TYR A 41 5.14 30.46 8.90
CA TYR A 41 3.76 30.10 8.48
C TYR A 41 3.73 29.29 7.20
N SER A 42 4.59 29.59 6.25
CA SER A 42 4.70 28.82 4.99
C SER A 42 5.20 27.40 5.24
N ILE A 43 6.16 27.23 6.14
CA ILE A 43 6.67 25.90 6.55
C ILE A 43 5.58 25.06 7.18
N ILE A 44 4.83 25.64 8.14
CA ILE A 44 3.74 24.95 8.82
C ILE A 44 2.65 24.57 7.83
N PHE A 45 2.28 25.47 6.93
CA PHE A 45 1.28 25.20 5.89
C PHE A 45 1.72 24.07 4.98
N GLN A 46 2.97 24.11 4.50
CA GLN A 46 3.50 23.09 3.60
C GLN A 46 3.64 21.74 4.27
N PHE A 47 4.11 21.70 5.51
CA PHE A 47 4.18 20.46 6.30
C PHE A 47 2.80 19.85 6.48
N THR A 48 1.83 20.64 6.92
CA THR A 48 0.45 20.17 7.13
C THR A 48 -0.18 19.66 5.83
N SER A 49 -0.06 20.42 4.75
CA SER A 49 -0.57 20.01 3.43
C SER A 49 0.06 18.72 2.95
N THR A 50 1.37 18.56 3.13
CA THR A 50 2.08 17.32 2.73
C THR A 50 1.61 16.13 3.56
N GLN A 51 1.41 16.29 4.87
CA GLN A 51 0.91 15.22 5.74
C GLN A 51 -0.50 14.80 5.36
N VAL A 52 -1.39 15.75 5.07
CA VAL A 52 -2.76 15.47 4.63
C VAL A 52 -2.74 14.70 3.30
N ILE A 53 -1.95 15.15 2.32
CA ILE A 53 -1.84 14.47 1.02
C ILE A 53 -1.29 13.05 1.20
N GLN A 54 -0.25 12.86 2.03
CA GLN A 54 0.30 11.52 2.30
C GLN A 54 -0.72 10.60 2.96
N MET A 55 -1.51 11.13 3.91
CA MET A 55 -2.56 10.36 4.58
C MET A 55 -3.65 9.91 3.60
N LEU A 56 -4.07 10.80 2.71
CA LEU A 56 -5.04 10.48 1.65
C LEU A 56 -4.46 9.51 0.61
N HIS A 57 -3.19 9.67 0.27
CA HIS A 57 -2.52 8.82 -0.74
C HIS A 57 -2.27 7.38 -0.26
N GLN A 58 -2.28 7.11 1.05
CA GLN A 58 -2.20 5.74 1.58
C GLN A 58 -3.34 4.84 1.10
N ARG A 59 -4.47 5.41 0.71
CA ARG A 59 -5.64 4.68 0.21
C ARG A 59 -5.38 3.91 -1.09
N TYR A 60 -4.35 4.30 -1.85
CA TYR A 60 -4.00 3.67 -3.14
C TYR A 60 -2.90 2.59 -3.03
N LYS A 61 -2.37 2.36 -1.84
CA LYS A 61 -1.34 1.34 -1.63
C LYS A 61 -1.95 -0.04 -1.75
N LYS A 62 -1.28 -0.91 -2.52
CA LYS A 62 -1.66 -2.29 -2.72
C LYS A 62 -0.78 -3.21 -1.87
N HIS A 63 -1.34 -4.35 -1.53
CA HIS A 63 -0.66 -5.39 -0.78
C HIS A 63 -0.84 -6.72 -1.48
N THR A 64 0.23 -7.48 -1.56
CA THR A 64 0.21 -8.87 -2.00
C THR A 64 0.03 -9.76 -0.78
N LEU A 65 -0.97 -10.62 -0.83
CA LEU A 65 -1.26 -11.61 0.19
C LEU A 65 -0.74 -12.97 -0.28
N PHE A 66 0.02 -13.63 0.59
CA PHE A 66 0.36 -15.04 0.50
C PHE A 66 -0.26 -15.75 1.69
N ILE A 67 -1.26 -16.59 1.45
CA ILE A 67 -2.01 -17.27 2.49
C ILE A 67 -1.76 -18.77 2.35
N ILE A 68 -1.09 -19.38 3.34
CA ILE A 68 -0.86 -20.82 3.39
C ILE A 68 -1.92 -21.43 4.30
N THR A 69 -2.72 -22.35 3.76
CA THR A 69 -3.90 -22.88 4.43
C THR A 69 -4.24 -24.29 3.98
N LYS A 70 -5.01 -24.99 4.81
CA LYS A 70 -5.67 -26.26 4.47
C LYS A 70 -7.09 -26.09 3.93
N GLU A 71 -7.68 -24.86 4.07
CA GLU A 71 -9.05 -24.53 3.67
C GLU A 71 -9.09 -23.50 2.51
N PRO A 72 -8.47 -23.81 1.35
CA PRO A 72 -8.27 -22.81 0.30
C PRO A 72 -9.58 -22.34 -0.34
N PHE A 73 -10.60 -23.19 -0.42
CA PHE A 73 -11.86 -22.82 -1.09
C PHE A 73 -12.65 -21.80 -0.29
N GLN A 74 -12.77 -21.99 1.02
CA GLN A 74 -13.51 -21.07 1.90
C GLN A 74 -12.83 -19.70 1.92
N ILE A 75 -11.50 -19.69 1.98
CA ILE A 75 -10.73 -18.42 1.95
C ILE A 75 -10.86 -17.72 0.61
N TYR A 76 -10.82 -18.45 -0.51
CA TYR A 76 -11.01 -17.88 -1.83
C TYR A 76 -12.41 -17.24 -1.99
N GLU A 77 -13.46 -17.96 -1.55
CA GLU A 77 -14.83 -17.41 -1.60
C GLU A 77 -14.92 -16.10 -0.81
N GLU A 78 -14.29 -16.03 0.35
CA GLU A 78 -14.33 -14.82 1.17
C GLU A 78 -13.54 -13.67 0.52
N ILE A 79 -12.37 -13.95 -0.06
CA ILE A 79 -11.63 -12.96 -0.84
C ILE A 79 -12.50 -12.42 -1.97
N PHE A 80 -13.13 -13.29 -2.74
CA PHE A 80 -13.97 -12.87 -3.86
C PHE A 80 -15.18 -12.05 -3.43
N LYS A 81 -15.90 -12.47 -2.38
CA LYS A 81 -17.06 -11.75 -1.84
C LYS A 81 -16.71 -10.33 -1.39
N LEU A 82 -15.56 -10.16 -0.75
CA LEU A 82 -15.17 -8.89 -0.16
C LEU A 82 -14.56 -7.93 -1.16
N THR A 83 -13.72 -8.43 -2.04
CA THR A 83 -12.86 -7.59 -2.88
C THR A 83 -13.23 -7.60 -4.35
N ASN A 84 -14.01 -8.59 -4.77
CA ASN A 84 -14.26 -8.91 -6.18
C ASN A 84 -12.95 -9.15 -6.98
N HIS A 85 -11.85 -9.48 -6.27
CA HIS A 85 -10.58 -9.84 -6.87
C HIS A 85 -10.46 -11.34 -7.04
N THR A 86 -9.73 -11.74 -8.07
CA THR A 86 -9.35 -13.13 -8.27
C THR A 86 -8.14 -13.47 -7.41
N ALA A 87 -8.01 -14.73 -7.04
CA ALA A 87 -6.84 -15.27 -6.39
C ALA A 87 -6.31 -16.48 -7.15
N THR A 88 -5.01 -16.71 -7.07
CA THR A 88 -4.38 -17.88 -7.66
C THR A 88 -3.99 -18.85 -6.56
N ARG A 89 -4.37 -20.12 -6.71
CA ARG A 89 -4.00 -21.18 -5.80
C ARG A 89 -2.81 -21.96 -6.33
N PHE A 90 -1.82 -22.18 -5.46
CA PHE A 90 -0.70 -23.08 -5.68
C PHE A 90 -0.81 -24.24 -4.69
N GLU A 91 -0.67 -25.46 -5.18
CA GLU A 91 -0.62 -26.65 -4.34
C GLU A 91 0.81 -26.96 -3.95
N GLY A 92 1.01 -27.34 -2.71
CA GLY A 92 2.32 -27.65 -2.16
C GLY A 92 2.25 -28.67 -1.03
N THR A 93 3.41 -29.04 -0.52
CA THR A 93 3.55 -29.95 0.62
C THR A 93 4.43 -29.27 1.67
N GLY A 94 4.01 -29.36 2.91
CA GLY A 94 4.79 -28.82 4.03
C GLY A 94 6.09 -29.59 4.21
N CYS A 95 7.23 -28.92 4.14
CA CYS A 95 8.55 -29.55 4.19
C CYS A 95 8.83 -30.33 5.50
N TYR A 96 8.18 -29.95 6.58
CA TYR A 96 8.38 -30.61 7.88
C TYR A 96 7.32 -31.68 8.18
N THR A 97 6.06 -31.39 7.85
CA THR A 97 4.93 -32.26 8.18
C THR A 97 4.58 -33.26 7.08
N ASP A 98 5.11 -33.05 5.88
CA ASP A 98 4.77 -33.79 4.66
C ASP A 98 3.25 -33.77 4.32
N GLU A 99 2.53 -32.79 4.89
CA GLU A 99 1.10 -32.62 4.68
C GLU A 99 0.84 -31.73 3.46
N LYS A 100 -0.22 -32.09 2.72
CA LYS A 100 -0.70 -31.25 1.62
C LYS A 100 -1.22 -29.91 2.14
N THR A 101 -0.80 -28.85 1.52
CA THR A 101 -1.22 -27.48 1.82
C THR A 101 -1.41 -26.68 0.54
N SER A 102 -2.12 -25.57 0.61
CA SER A 102 -2.31 -24.68 -0.53
C SER A 102 -1.84 -23.28 -0.17
N MET A 103 -1.20 -22.63 -1.11
CA MET A 103 -0.88 -21.21 -1.03
C MET A 103 -1.83 -20.43 -1.94
N ILE A 104 -2.51 -19.44 -1.38
CA ILE A 104 -3.35 -18.51 -2.12
C ILE A 104 -2.58 -17.21 -2.30
N TYR A 105 -2.48 -16.78 -3.54
CA TYR A 105 -1.90 -15.50 -3.94
C TYR A 105 -3.00 -14.56 -4.38
N SER A 106 -3.06 -13.37 -3.79
CA SER A 106 -3.99 -12.31 -4.20
C SER A 106 -3.39 -10.93 -3.95
N VAL A 107 -3.82 -9.94 -4.73
CA VAL A 107 -3.43 -8.56 -4.54
C VAL A 107 -4.67 -7.75 -4.19
N VAL A 108 -4.60 -7.00 -3.10
CA VAL A 108 -5.74 -6.27 -2.54
C VAL A 108 -5.31 -4.88 -2.06
N SER A 109 -6.26 -4.03 -1.70
CA SER A 109 -5.98 -2.74 -1.07
C SER A 109 -5.53 -2.91 0.39
N THR A 110 -4.98 -1.85 0.98
CA THR A 110 -4.55 -1.84 2.38
C THR A 110 -5.71 -2.13 3.36
N GLU A 111 -6.89 -1.60 3.06
CA GLU A 111 -8.07 -1.76 3.91
C GLU A 111 -8.63 -3.17 3.83
N GLU A 112 -8.74 -3.70 2.60
CA GLU A 112 -9.16 -5.08 2.35
C GLU A 112 -8.22 -6.09 2.99
N ALA A 113 -6.89 -5.87 2.91
CA ALA A 113 -5.91 -6.76 3.52
C ALA A 113 -6.12 -6.92 5.02
N LYS A 114 -6.36 -5.82 5.75
CA LYS A 114 -6.62 -5.86 7.20
C LYS A 114 -7.86 -6.66 7.55
N TYR A 115 -8.92 -6.49 6.78
CA TYR A 115 -10.17 -7.23 7.00
C TYR A 115 -10.03 -8.70 6.65
N LEU A 116 -9.39 -9.00 5.52
CA LEU A 116 -9.16 -10.37 5.07
C LEU A 116 -8.33 -11.19 6.05
N VAL A 117 -7.27 -10.62 6.64
CA VAL A 117 -6.46 -11.32 7.66
C VAL A 117 -7.34 -11.80 8.81
N LYS A 118 -8.24 -10.95 9.30
CA LYS A 118 -9.15 -11.32 10.37
C LYS A 118 -10.07 -12.47 9.94
N LYS A 119 -10.64 -12.39 8.74
CA LYS A 119 -11.51 -13.43 8.20
C LYS A 119 -10.80 -14.75 7.94
N VAL A 120 -9.59 -14.70 7.43
CA VAL A 120 -8.76 -15.90 7.22
C VAL A 120 -8.53 -16.65 8.54
N HIS A 121 -8.21 -15.94 9.61
CA HIS A 121 -8.01 -16.57 10.93
C HIS A 121 -9.31 -17.05 11.58
N GLU A 122 -10.47 -16.48 11.21
CA GLU A 122 -11.77 -17.01 11.63
C GLU A 122 -12.08 -18.36 10.95
N ILE A 123 -11.68 -18.54 9.69
CA ILE A 123 -11.87 -19.77 8.90
C ILE A 123 -10.84 -20.82 9.25
N ASP A 124 -9.57 -20.47 9.21
CA ASP A 124 -8.45 -21.34 9.54
C ASP A 124 -7.50 -20.65 10.55
N PRO A 125 -7.66 -20.92 11.85
CA PRO A 125 -6.82 -20.34 12.89
C PRO A 125 -5.33 -20.68 12.76
N LYS A 126 -4.97 -21.71 11.97
CA LYS A 126 -3.59 -22.13 11.72
C LYS A 126 -3.05 -21.62 10.40
N ALA A 127 -3.84 -20.87 9.64
CA ALA A 127 -3.38 -20.28 8.39
C ALA A 127 -2.22 -19.31 8.63
N PHE A 128 -1.21 -19.40 7.78
CA PHE A 128 -0.11 -18.45 7.77
C PHE A 128 -0.36 -17.39 6.70
N VAL A 129 -0.42 -16.13 7.12
CA VAL A 129 -0.67 -14.99 6.22
C VAL A 129 0.55 -14.09 6.17
N ASN A 130 1.14 -13.94 5.00
CA ASN A 130 2.22 -13.00 4.73
C ASN A 130 1.69 -11.86 3.85
N ILE A 131 1.89 -10.62 4.29
CA ILE A 131 1.46 -9.42 3.59
C ILE A 131 2.71 -8.65 3.15
N ILE A 132 2.85 -8.45 1.85
CA ILE A 132 3.95 -7.68 1.28
C ILE A 132 3.38 -6.44 0.62
N LYS A 133 3.98 -5.28 0.88
CA LYS A 133 3.64 -4.05 0.20
C LYS A 133 4.01 -4.18 -1.28
N THR A 134 3.05 -3.92 -2.15
CA THR A 134 3.24 -3.99 -3.60
C THR A 134 3.53 -2.60 -4.12
N ASP A 135 4.72 -2.40 -4.68
CA ASP A 135 5.13 -1.10 -5.20
C ASP A 135 4.57 -0.84 -6.60
N TYR A 136 4.46 -1.88 -7.42
CA TYR A 136 3.98 -1.74 -8.79
C TYR A 136 3.17 -2.95 -9.25
N ILE A 137 2.07 -2.70 -9.96
CA ILE A 137 1.22 -3.71 -10.59
C ILE A 137 1.03 -3.31 -12.05
N ASN A 138 1.28 -4.24 -12.95
CA ASN A 138 0.94 -4.10 -14.36
C ASN A 138 -0.08 -5.18 -14.73
N GLY A 139 -1.30 -4.78 -15.09
CA GLY A 139 -2.39 -5.68 -15.41
C GLY A 139 -3.76 -5.07 -15.10
N ARG A 140 -4.81 -5.84 -15.36
CA ARG A 140 -6.18 -5.42 -15.01
C ARG A 140 -6.40 -5.63 -13.52
N PHE A 141 -6.48 -4.53 -12.77
CA PHE A 141 -6.86 -4.52 -11.36
C PHE A 141 -8.21 -3.82 -11.22
N TYR A 142 -9.22 -4.56 -10.75
CA TYR A 142 -10.55 -3.99 -10.49
C TYR A 142 -10.49 -3.21 -9.18
N GLN A 143 -10.80 -1.94 -9.22
CA GLN A 143 -10.92 -1.12 -8.02
C GLN A 143 -12.40 -0.84 -7.79
N LYS A 144 -12.92 -1.32 -6.66
CA LYS A 144 -14.28 -0.99 -6.25
C LYS A 144 -14.32 0.50 -5.94
N THR A 145 -15.00 1.27 -6.77
CA THR A 145 -15.35 2.66 -6.49
C THR A 145 -16.53 2.66 -5.53
N ASP A 146 -16.29 2.92 -4.27
CA ASP A 146 -17.36 3.23 -3.31
C ASP A 146 -17.94 4.59 -3.71
N TYR A 147 -19.14 4.57 -4.26
CA TYR A 147 -20.02 5.73 -4.35
C TYR A 147 -20.90 5.77 -3.11
#